data_621061450e6f79344eafd2fea4b690ee
#
_entry.id   621061450e6f79344eafd2fea4b690ee
#
_cell.length_a   1.000
_cell.length_b   1.000
_cell.length_c   1.000
_cell.angle_alpha   90.00
_cell.angle_beta   90.00
_cell.angle_gamma   90.00
#
_symmetry.space_group_name_H-M   'P 1'
#
loop_
_entity.id
_entity.type
_entity.pdbx_description
1 polymer ?
#
loop_
_entity_poly.entity_id
_entity_poly.type
_entity_poly.pdbx_seq_one_letter_code
_entity_poly.pdbx_strand_id
1 'polypeptide(L)'
;MTAGSKSKRGTLLLGVLLVAAGLVLVLAPTGSGVAGWLMHLWPFFLICAGVVRVMGFAVERKPRSPLVGMLLIIVGVLFLAARVQPGLNALQVYGRYWVLLLVVFASVELVRFYSHRHAEGPPPRVFTPMRVLVVLLIVVTGVVANRAANKPSVLSAIRLPGFLSGLRDSVVGDTYAFTDQPVITTDVRPGIKVGVINSYGSVKVTGGSSAVRATLIKGVRAWNENDARKIADQIRLSVNRTADGLIITTNRDQFSQQFTTDIQVEVPGLANVSITDSYGSVTATAIYGGLTVKASYGQTDVSAIKGDVNLELSYSNVNAGDIEGDLVINGAKRARISNIAGGVRLTASNGSVELRDISGPVHVEAPFCRIVAQGLDQSAELKTEHAGVEVSRAADLVIYAPHSDVQARGIDGDLMVSSSNSKIQIASIAGESVIRAEQSSVNAEDLRGNVEIETTHGDVAVKNFSEAVRVQTSYRDVTLVSAVEPAGDIDVQNNHGQIKLVLPSSSRFHLDAESMNGQIQPSGFSQLTQRVRDILVAAQGADGPTIRLRTSYKNILIQAGPARQNQAKALVN
;
A
#
# COMPACT_ATOMS: atom_id res chain seq x y z
N MET A 1 -4.07 -70.43 -8.68
CA MET A 1 -3.33 -69.16 -8.77
C MET A 1 -3.86 -68.33 -9.93
N THR A 2 -4.92 -67.48 -9.74
CA THR A 2 -5.33 -66.43 -10.72
C THR A 2 -6.45 -65.52 -10.22
N ALA A 3 -6.49 -65.14 -8.93
CA ALA A 3 -7.53 -64.23 -8.40
C ALA A 3 -7.03 -62.85 -7.93
N GLY A 4 -5.72 -62.55 -8.09
CA GLY A 4 -5.13 -61.31 -7.57
C GLY A 4 -5.06 -60.11 -8.56
N SER A 5 -5.38 -60.31 -9.85
CA SER A 5 -5.16 -59.33 -10.89
C SER A 5 -6.30 -58.30 -11.14
N LYS A 6 -7.57 -58.68 -10.84
CA LYS A 6 -8.73 -57.81 -11.17
C LYS A 6 -8.93 -56.62 -10.18
N SER A 7 -8.53 -56.79 -8.91
CA SER A 7 -8.69 -55.70 -7.90
C SER A 7 -7.70 -54.54 -8.09
N LYS A 8 -6.48 -54.82 -8.56
CA LYS A 8 -5.48 -53.78 -8.83
C LYS A 8 -5.83 -52.92 -10.07
N ARG A 9 -6.51 -53.53 -11.06
CA ARG A 9 -6.92 -52.83 -12.29
C ARG A 9 -8.02 -51.78 -12.05
N GLY A 10 -9.00 -52.05 -11.17
CA GLY A 10 -10.07 -51.08 -10.86
C GLY A 10 -9.58 -49.86 -10.08
N THR A 11 -8.64 -50.06 -9.15
CA THR A 11 -8.04 -48.95 -8.39
C THR A 11 -7.10 -48.13 -9.26
N LEU A 12 -6.41 -48.79 -10.19
CA LEU A 12 -5.50 -48.12 -11.16
C LEU A 12 -6.32 -47.33 -12.19
N LEU A 13 -7.46 -47.86 -12.68
CA LEU A 13 -8.41 -47.18 -13.57
C LEU A 13 -9.01 -45.92 -12.90
N LEU A 14 -9.42 -46.01 -11.64
CA LEU A 14 -9.94 -44.85 -10.90
C LEU A 14 -8.86 -43.81 -10.63
N GLY A 15 -7.64 -44.23 -10.33
CA GLY A 15 -6.47 -43.35 -10.19
C GLY A 15 -6.11 -42.64 -11.50
N VAL A 16 -6.10 -43.41 -12.59
CA VAL A 16 -5.84 -42.88 -13.95
C VAL A 16 -6.96 -41.91 -14.37
N LEU A 17 -8.23 -42.19 -14.10
CA LEU A 17 -9.36 -41.31 -14.36
C LEU A 17 -9.30 -40.01 -13.55
N LEU A 18 -8.89 -40.07 -12.29
CA LEU A 18 -8.70 -38.89 -11.45
C LEU A 18 -7.47 -38.06 -11.89
N VAL A 19 -6.38 -38.73 -12.28
CA VAL A 19 -5.21 -38.04 -12.83
C VAL A 19 -5.51 -37.45 -14.21
N ALA A 20 -6.23 -38.17 -15.08
CA ALA A 20 -6.66 -37.66 -16.37
C ALA A 20 -7.63 -36.48 -16.23
N ALA A 21 -8.59 -36.54 -15.31
CA ALA A 21 -9.48 -35.41 -15.00
C ALA A 21 -8.70 -34.22 -14.43
N GLY A 22 -7.72 -34.46 -13.55
CA GLY A 22 -6.82 -33.44 -13.04
C GLY A 22 -5.94 -32.82 -14.14
N LEU A 23 -5.42 -33.62 -15.04
CA LEU A 23 -4.59 -33.16 -16.15
C LEU A 23 -5.39 -32.35 -17.18
N VAL A 24 -6.62 -32.76 -17.48
CA VAL A 24 -7.56 -32.01 -18.33
C VAL A 24 -7.93 -30.68 -17.68
N LEU A 25 -8.08 -30.63 -16.35
CA LEU A 25 -8.32 -29.38 -15.61
C LEU A 25 -7.12 -28.43 -15.61
N VAL A 26 -5.90 -28.99 -15.63
CA VAL A 26 -4.64 -28.21 -15.64
C VAL A 26 -4.26 -27.72 -17.05
N LEU A 27 -4.57 -28.51 -18.08
CA LEU A 27 -4.18 -28.21 -19.49
C LEU A 27 -5.26 -27.48 -20.29
N ALA A 28 -6.49 -27.37 -19.78
CA ALA A 28 -7.56 -26.67 -20.48
C ALA A 28 -7.33 -25.14 -20.41
N PRO A 29 -7.18 -24.46 -21.55
CA PRO A 29 -7.04 -22.99 -21.56
C PRO A 29 -8.30 -22.36 -20.96
N THR A 30 -8.08 -21.40 -20.04
CA THR A 30 -9.13 -20.59 -19.41
C THR A 30 -9.87 -19.77 -20.48
N GLY A 31 -10.95 -20.33 -21.05
CA GLY A 31 -11.71 -19.67 -22.12
C GLY A 31 -12.39 -20.61 -23.12
N SER A 32 -12.07 -21.91 -23.13
CA SER A 32 -12.76 -22.85 -24.01
C SER A 32 -14.07 -23.33 -23.37
N GLY A 33 -15.18 -23.27 -24.12
CA GLY A 33 -16.51 -23.68 -23.66
C GLY A 33 -16.61 -25.12 -23.12
N VAL A 34 -15.68 -26.01 -23.49
CA VAL A 34 -15.60 -27.40 -23.01
C VAL A 34 -15.10 -27.46 -21.55
N ALA A 35 -14.12 -26.65 -21.16
CA ALA A 35 -13.61 -26.61 -19.78
C ALA A 35 -14.67 -26.02 -18.81
N GLY A 36 -15.40 -25.01 -19.25
CA GLY A 36 -16.53 -24.45 -18.51
C GLY A 36 -17.64 -25.49 -18.31
N TRP A 37 -17.98 -26.27 -19.35
CA TRP A 37 -19.00 -27.31 -19.28
C TRP A 37 -18.61 -28.47 -18.33
N LEU A 38 -17.35 -28.93 -18.37
CA LEU A 38 -16.82 -29.95 -17.45
C LEU A 38 -16.80 -29.45 -15.98
N MET A 39 -16.43 -28.19 -15.77
CA MET A 39 -16.50 -27.57 -14.44
C MET A 39 -17.94 -27.44 -13.91
N HIS A 40 -18.94 -27.33 -14.77
CA HIS A 40 -20.34 -27.31 -14.38
C HIS A 40 -20.86 -28.70 -13.93
N LEU A 41 -20.24 -29.78 -14.38
CA LEU A 41 -20.65 -31.16 -14.08
C LEU A 41 -19.94 -31.78 -12.86
N TRP A 42 -19.07 -31.06 -12.14
CA TRP A 42 -18.34 -31.63 -11.00
C TRP A 42 -19.20 -32.27 -9.90
N PRO A 43 -20.43 -31.79 -9.55
CA PRO A 43 -21.27 -32.49 -8.58
C PRO A 43 -21.69 -33.87 -9.08
N PHE A 44 -21.91 -34.02 -10.38
CA PHE A 44 -22.22 -35.30 -10.99
C PHE A 44 -21.07 -36.31 -10.89
N PHE A 45 -19.82 -35.84 -11.04
CA PHE A 45 -18.62 -36.65 -10.85
C PHE A 45 -18.50 -37.15 -9.39
N LEU A 46 -18.88 -36.34 -8.40
CA LEU A 46 -18.93 -36.76 -7.00
C LEU A 46 -19.95 -37.88 -6.77
N ILE A 47 -21.13 -37.72 -7.38
CA ILE A 47 -22.19 -38.76 -7.29
C ILE A 47 -21.70 -40.05 -7.94
N CYS A 48 -21.15 -40.00 -9.16
CA CYS A 48 -20.63 -41.17 -9.84
C CYS A 48 -19.50 -41.85 -9.07
N ALA A 49 -18.54 -41.10 -8.55
CA ALA A 49 -17.44 -41.62 -7.72
C ALA A 49 -17.98 -42.27 -6.44
N GLY A 50 -19.02 -41.68 -5.83
CA GLY A 50 -19.69 -42.19 -4.67
C GLY A 50 -20.41 -43.52 -4.96
N VAL A 51 -21.16 -43.58 -6.07
CA VAL A 51 -21.88 -44.79 -6.51
C VAL A 51 -20.92 -45.93 -6.82
N VAL A 52 -19.85 -45.68 -7.60
CA VAL A 52 -18.83 -46.70 -7.90
C VAL A 52 -18.21 -47.25 -6.62
N ARG A 53 -17.99 -46.40 -5.61
CA ARG A 53 -17.41 -46.81 -4.34
C ARG A 53 -18.37 -47.62 -3.48
N VAL A 54 -19.66 -47.30 -3.49
CA VAL A 54 -20.72 -48.06 -2.80
C VAL A 54 -20.98 -49.41 -3.51
N MET A 55 -21.05 -49.40 -4.86
CA MET A 55 -21.21 -50.64 -5.63
C MET A 55 -20.00 -51.58 -5.53
N GLY A 56 -18.78 -51.03 -5.54
CA GLY A 56 -17.57 -51.82 -5.32
C GLY A 56 -17.53 -52.51 -3.97
N PHE A 57 -18.15 -51.94 -2.93
CA PHE A 57 -18.36 -52.59 -1.64
C PHE A 57 -19.35 -53.74 -1.73
N ALA A 58 -20.45 -53.56 -2.45
CA ALA A 58 -21.52 -54.59 -2.59
C ALA A 58 -21.05 -55.80 -3.42
N VAL A 59 -20.22 -55.58 -4.46
CA VAL A 59 -19.78 -56.62 -5.39
C VAL A 59 -18.57 -57.42 -4.89
N GLU A 60 -17.60 -56.76 -4.25
CA GLU A 60 -16.31 -57.39 -3.89
C GLU A 60 -16.25 -57.93 -2.45
N ARG A 61 -17.29 -57.76 -1.61
CA ARG A 61 -17.33 -58.17 -0.16
C ARG A 61 -16.07 -57.78 0.64
N LYS A 62 -15.27 -56.85 0.17
CA LYS A 62 -14.06 -56.35 0.88
C LYS A 62 -14.47 -55.30 1.91
N PRO A 63 -13.76 -55.19 3.06
CA PRO A 63 -14.11 -54.30 4.15
C PRO A 63 -13.72 -52.81 3.86
N ARG A 64 -14.09 -52.31 2.69
CA ARG A 64 -13.98 -50.87 2.38
C ARG A 64 -15.23 -50.18 2.90
N SER A 65 -15.04 -49.14 3.70
CA SER A 65 -16.14 -48.37 4.28
C SER A 65 -17.02 -47.76 3.17
N PRO A 66 -18.32 -48.10 3.06
CA PRO A 66 -19.24 -47.50 2.10
C PRO A 66 -19.53 -46.02 2.42
N LEU A 67 -19.18 -45.60 3.63
CA LEU A 67 -19.42 -44.26 4.16
C LEU A 67 -18.87 -43.13 3.30
N VAL A 68 -17.62 -43.27 2.82
CA VAL A 68 -17.01 -42.25 1.95
C VAL A 68 -17.78 -42.14 0.63
N GLY A 69 -18.29 -43.28 0.12
CA GLY A 69 -19.12 -43.29 -1.08
C GLY A 69 -20.47 -42.60 -0.86
N MET A 70 -21.16 -42.92 0.26
CA MET A 70 -22.41 -42.27 0.65
C MET A 70 -22.23 -40.76 0.87
N LEU A 71 -21.16 -40.35 1.51
CA LEU A 71 -20.84 -38.92 1.75
C LEU A 71 -20.63 -38.17 0.45
N LEU A 72 -19.89 -38.75 -0.51
CA LEU A 72 -19.71 -38.18 -1.84
C LEU A 72 -21.05 -38.04 -2.59
N ILE A 73 -21.95 -39.01 -2.49
CA ILE A 73 -23.29 -38.95 -3.07
C ILE A 73 -24.10 -37.81 -2.44
N ILE A 74 -24.15 -37.75 -1.10
CA ILE A 74 -24.92 -36.72 -0.38
C ILE A 74 -24.44 -35.31 -0.75
N VAL A 75 -23.12 -35.08 -0.75
CA VAL A 75 -22.54 -33.78 -1.12
C VAL A 75 -22.84 -33.48 -2.59
N GLY A 76 -22.63 -34.45 -3.49
CA GLY A 76 -22.92 -34.26 -4.92
C GLY A 76 -24.38 -33.95 -5.19
N VAL A 77 -25.31 -34.65 -4.54
CA VAL A 77 -26.77 -34.41 -4.67
C VAL A 77 -27.16 -33.05 -4.10
N LEU A 78 -26.58 -32.62 -2.98
CA LEU A 78 -26.83 -31.30 -2.39
C LEU A 78 -26.46 -30.19 -3.36
N PHE A 79 -25.26 -30.27 -3.96
CA PHE A 79 -24.82 -29.28 -4.93
C PHE A 79 -25.58 -29.35 -6.26
N LEU A 80 -26.05 -30.54 -6.66
CA LEU A 80 -26.89 -30.70 -7.85
C LEU A 80 -28.30 -30.15 -7.62
N ALA A 81 -28.91 -30.44 -6.44
CA ALA A 81 -30.22 -29.91 -6.06
C ALA A 81 -30.24 -28.39 -5.98
N ALA A 82 -29.16 -27.77 -5.49
CA ALA A 82 -29.02 -26.34 -5.47
C ALA A 82 -28.98 -25.69 -6.88
N ARG A 83 -28.66 -26.48 -7.91
CA ARG A 83 -28.71 -26.01 -9.32
C ARG A 83 -30.11 -26.09 -9.92
N VAL A 84 -30.91 -27.06 -9.45
CA VAL A 84 -32.25 -27.31 -9.99
C VAL A 84 -33.31 -26.49 -9.28
N GLN A 85 -33.13 -26.20 -7.99
CA GLN A 85 -34.07 -25.39 -7.21
C GLN A 85 -33.54 -23.98 -7.00
N PRO A 86 -34.19 -22.99 -7.61
CA PRO A 86 -33.90 -21.57 -7.38
C PRO A 86 -34.11 -21.21 -5.88
N GLY A 87 -33.07 -20.66 -5.24
CA GLY A 87 -33.11 -20.25 -3.84
C GLY A 87 -32.46 -21.21 -2.85
N LEU A 88 -32.02 -22.40 -3.26
CA LEU A 88 -31.29 -23.33 -2.40
C LEU A 88 -29.77 -23.05 -2.45
N ASN A 89 -29.26 -22.34 -1.44
CA ASN A 89 -27.83 -22.08 -1.33
C ASN A 89 -27.12 -23.30 -0.72
N ALA A 90 -26.52 -24.16 -1.57
CA ALA A 90 -25.83 -25.39 -1.14
C ALA A 90 -24.75 -25.12 -0.10
N LEU A 91 -24.02 -24.01 -0.23
CA LEU A 91 -22.96 -23.63 0.71
C LEU A 91 -23.52 -23.25 2.07
N GLN A 92 -24.67 -22.58 2.09
CA GLN A 92 -25.37 -22.21 3.32
C GLN A 92 -25.97 -23.42 4.00
N VAL A 93 -26.60 -24.34 3.25
CA VAL A 93 -27.13 -25.60 3.74
C VAL A 93 -26.00 -26.47 4.27
N TYR A 94 -24.91 -26.64 3.52
CA TYR A 94 -23.75 -27.40 3.96
C TYR A 94 -23.11 -26.77 5.19
N GLY A 95 -22.90 -25.46 5.19
CA GLY A 95 -22.32 -24.71 6.31
C GLY A 95 -23.16 -24.76 7.58
N ARG A 96 -24.49 -24.90 7.46
CA ARG A 96 -25.40 -25.04 8.60
C ARG A 96 -25.48 -26.46 9.14
N TYR A 97 -25.44 -27.47 8.26
CA TYR A 97 -25.75 -28.88 8.61
C TYR A 97 -24.54 -29.82 8.54
N TRP A 98 -23.33 -29.35 8.29
CA TRP A 98 -22.12 -30.18 8.20
C TRP A 98 -21.87 -31.05 9.46
N VAL A 99 -22.31 -30.57 10.64
CA VAL A 99 -22.20 -31.31 11.90
C VAL A 99 -23.02 -32.61 11.84
N LEU A 100 -24.15 -32.63 11.11
CA LEU A 100 -24.94 -33.84 10.92
C LEU A 100 -24.16 -34.92 10.16
N LEU A 101 -23.28 -34.53 9.24
CA LEU A 101 -22.41 -35.51 8.54
C LEU A 101 -21.43 -36.18 9.51
N LEU A 102 -20.95 -35.45 10.52
CA LEU A 102 -20.10 -36.01 11.57
C LEU A 102 -20.91 -36.99 12.47
N VAL A 103 -22.15 -36.62 12.79
CA VAL A 103 -23.05 -37.50 13.59
C VAL A 103 -23.36 -38.79 12.82
N VAL A 104 -23.68 -38.69 11.53
CA VAL A 104 -23.88 -39.85 10.66
C VAL A 104 -22.63 -40.71 10.57
N PHE A 105 -21.48 -40.08 10.36
CA PHE A 105 -20.19 -40.77 10.32
C PHE A 105 -19.90 -41.52 11.64
N ALA A 106 -20.07 -40.84 12.77
CA ALA A 106 -19.86 -41.44 14.09
C ALA A 106 -20.85 -42.60 14.38
N SER A 107 -22.13 -42.42 14.03
CA SER A 107 -23.17 -43.46 14.22
C SER A 107 -22.87 -44.73 13.42
N VAL A 108 -22.43 -44.58 12.17
CA VAL A 108 -22.09 -45.76 11.35
C VAL A 108 -20.81 -46.46 11.85
N GLU A 109 -19.81 -45.71 12.32
CA GLU A 109 -18.62 -46.33 12.92
C GLU A 109 -18.98 -47.03 14.25
N LEU A 110 -19.92 -46.49 15.02
CA LEU A 110 -20.44 -47.12 16.24
C LEU A 110 -21.16 -48.43 15.92
N VAL A 111 -22.09 -48.43 14.96
CA VAL A 111 -22.79 -49.66 14.50
C VAL A 111 -21.79 -50.68 14.01
N ARG A 112 -20.78 -50.27 13.28
CA ARG A 112 -19.71 -51.14 12.79
C ARG A 112 -18.88 -51.73 13.92
N PHE A 113 -18.58 -50.96 14.95
CA PHE A 113 -17.88 -51.42 16.15
C PHE A 113 -18.71 -52.46 16.91
N TYR A 114 -20.01 -52.22 17.08
CA TYR A 114 -20.93 -53.17 17.74
C TYR A 114 -21.13 -54.46 16.94
N SER A 115 -21.29 -54.39 15.61
CA SER A 115 -21.47 -55.57 14.76
C SER A 115 -20.24 -56.49 14.68
N HIS A 116 -19.05 -55.96 14.93
CA HIS A 116 -17.81 -56.77 14.99
C HIS A 116 -17.54 -57.38 16.37
N ARG A 117 -18.30 -56.97 17.41
CA ARG A 117 -18.15 -57.52 18.77
C ARG A 117 -18.62 -58.97 18.89
N HIS A 118 -19.39 -59.45 17.90
CA HIS A 118 -19.90 -60.80 17.82
C HIS A 118 -19.19 -61.69 16.77
N ALA A 119 -18.13 -61.18 16.14
CA ALA A 119 -17.33 -61.93 15.17
C ALA A 119 -15.96 -62.27 15.78
N GLU A 120 -15.54 -63.52 15.71
CA GLU A 120 -14.23 -64.00 16.14
C GLU A 120 -13.11 -63.41 15.22
N GLY A 121 -12.65 -62.20 15.52
CA GLY A 121 -11.56 -61.53 14.79
C GLY A 121 -10.94 -60.39 15.58
N PRO A 122 -9.71 -59.95 15.25
CA PRO A 122 -9.06 -58.85 15.96
C PRO A 122 -9.89 -57.55 15.81
N PRO A 123 -10.02 -56.73 16.87
CA PRO A 123 -10.87 -55.57 16.88
C PRO A 123 -10.45 -54.58 15.78
N PRO A 124 -11.39 -54.00 15.03
CA PRO A 124 -11.09 -53.08 13.97
C PRO A 124 -10.43 -51.83 14.56
N ARG A 125 -9.30 -51.40 13.99
CA ARG A 125 -8.63 -50.14 14.38
C ARG A 125 -9.58 -48.99 14.13
N VAL A 126 -10.09 -48.36 15.19
CA VAL A 126 -11.06 -47.26 15.15
C VAL A 126 -10.43 -46.03 14.50
N PHE A 127 -9.15 -45.76 14.77
CA PHE A 127 -8.41 -44.65 14.22
C PHE A 127 -7.45 -45.12 13.12
N THR A 128 -7.89 -45.04 11.87
CA THR A 128 -6.98 -45.12 10.73
C THR A 128 -6.66 -43.73 10.22
N PRO A 129 -5.42 -43.45 9.76
CA PRO A 129 -5.03 -42.09 9.29
C PRO A 129 -5.99 -41.53 8.22
N MET A 130 -6.54 -42.40 7.37
CA MET A 130 -7.51 -42.02 6.34
C MET A 130 -8.86 -41.55 6.92
N ARG A 131 -9.32 -42.14 8.05
CA ARG A 131 -10.56 -41.72 8.70
C ARG A 131 -10.41 -40.41 9.43
N VAL A 132 -9.27 -40.22 10.09
CA VAL A 132 -8.92 -38.94 10.73
C VAL A 132 -8.86 -37.83 9.68
N LEU A 133 -8.26 -38.10 8.52
CA LEU A 133 -8.20 -37.15 7.40
C LEU A 133 -9.61 -36.80 6.89
N VAL A 134 -10.52 -37.75 6.75
CA VAL A 134 -11.91 -37.50 6.32
C VAL A 134 -12.68 -36.65 7.34
N VAL A 135 -12.55 -36.93 8.63
CA VAL A 135 -13.16 -36.12 9.69
C VAL A 135 -12.60 -34.70 9.67
N LEU A 136 -11.28 -34.57 9.58
CA LEU A 136 -10.62 -33.27 9.49
C LEU A 136 -11.06 -32.47 8.25
N LEU A 137 -11.21 -33.14 7.12
CA LEU A 137 -11.72 -32.53 5.88
C LEU A 137 -13.15 -32.02 6.05
N ILE A 138 -14.05 -32.81 6.65
CA ILE A 138 -15.45 -32.40 6.93
C ILE A 138 -15.46 -31.20 7.87
N VAL A 139 -14.66 -31.21 8.93
CA VAL A 139 -14.58 -30.09 9.89
C VAL A 139 -14.07 -28.84 9.22
N VAL A 140 -12.93 -28.90 8.52
CA VAL A 140 -12.33 -27.74 7.85
C VAL A 140 -13.28 -27.17 6.79
N THR A 141 -13.79 -28.01 5.90
CA THR A 141 -14.71 -27.55 4.85
C THR A 141 -16.04 -27.03 5.41
N GLY A 142 -16.57 -27.66 6.48
CA GLY A 142 -17.78 -27.22 7.14
C GLY A 142 -17.63 -25.88 7.86
N VAL A 143 -16.53 -25.67 8.57
CA VAL A 143 -16.22 -24.38 9.23
C VAL A 143 -16.01 -23.28 8.19
N VAL A 144 -15.27 -23.58 7.12
CA VAL A 144 -15.06 -22.64 6.00
C VAL A 144 -16.40 -22.30 5.34
N ALA A 145 -17.23 -23.28 5.03
CA ALA A 145 -18.54 -23.06 4.42
C ALA A 145 -19.49 -22.25 5.34
N ASN A 146 -19.50 -22.53 6.64
CA ASN A 146 -20.31 -21.78 7.60
C ASN A 146 -19.83 -20.32 7.75
N ARG A 147 -18.52 -20.09 7.80
CA ARG A 147 -17.97 -18.73 7.82
C ARG A 147 -18.21 -18.00 6.50
N ALA A 148 -18.06 -18.69 5.39
CA ALA A 148 -18.29 -18.13 4.07
C ALA A 148 -19.76 -17.77 3.80
N ALA A 149 -20.70 -18.57 4.34
CA ALA A 149 -22.12 -18.28 4.26
C ALA A 149 -22.52 -17.05 5.11
N ASN A 150 -21.84 -16.83 6.24
CA ASN A 150 -22.15 -15.75 7.17
C ASN A 150 -21.25 -14.49 6.98
N LYS A 151 -20.07 -14.63 6.39
CA LYS A 151 -19.12 -13.55 6.10
C LYS A 151 -18.44 -13.81 4.75
N PRO A 152 -18.99 -13.30 3.65
CA PRO A 152 -18.48 -13.54 2.29
C PRO A 152 -17.05 -13.05 2.03
N SER A 153 -16.58 -12.08 2.81
CA SER A 153 -15.21 -11.59 2.74
C SER A 153 -14.12 -12.64 3.06
N VAL A 154 -14.48 -13.75 3.71
CA VAL A 154 -13.54 -14.83 4.03
C VAL A 154 -13.12 -15.61 2.78
N LEU A 155 -14.04 -15.81 1.82
CA LEU A 155 -13.72 -16.49 0.55
C LEU A 155 -12.87 -15.63 -0.40
N SER A 156 -13.04 -14.33 -0.36
CA SER A 156 -12.20 -13.40 -1.16
C SER A 156 -10.78 -13.28 -0.62
N ALA A 157 -10.58 -13.54 0.67
CA ALA A 157 -9.26 -13.51 1.31
C ALA A 157 -8.42 -14.78 1.03
N ILE A 158 -9.05 -15.89 0.60
CA ILE A 158 -8.33 -17.12 0.24
C ILE A 158 -7.75 -16.96 -1.17
N ARG A 159 -6.46 -16.67 -1.28
CA ARG A 159 -5.72 -16.72 -2.55
C ARG A 159 -5.59 -18.17 -3.00
N LEU A 160 -6.54 -18.65 -3.77
CA LEU A 160 -6.42 -19.94 -4.44
C LEU A 160 -5.46 -19.79 -5.64
N PRO A 161 -4.60 -20.80 -5.91
CA PRO A 161 -3.83 -20.86 -7.14
C PRO A 161 -4.74 -20.70 -8.37
N GLY A 162 -4.27 -20.05 -9.44
CA GLY A 162 -5.09 -19.69 -10.60
C GLY A 162 -5.90 -20.86 -11.23
N PHE A 163 -5.39 -22.10 -11.15
CA PHE A 163 -6.10 -23.29 -11.63
C PHE A 163 -7.32 -23.70 -10.77
N LEU A 164 -7.45 -23.19 -9.52
CA LEU A 164 -8.60 -23.41 -8.65
C LEU A 164 -9.59 -22.24 -8.64
N SER A 165 -9.30 -21.15 -9.33
CA SER A 165 -10.21 -19.99 -9.43
C SER A 165 -11.56 -20.38 -10.04
N GLY A 166 -11.57 -21.24 -11.05
CA GLY A 166 -12.81 -21.76 -11.65
C GLY A 166 -13.65 -22.66 -10.73
N LEU A 167 -13.04 -23.33 -9.73
CA LEU A 167 -13.80 -24.04 -8.68
C LEU A 167 -14.51 -23.06 -7.75
N ARG A 168 -13.89 -21.91 -7.44
CA ARG A 168 -14.52 -20.86 -6.64
C ARG A 168 -15.77 -20.32 -7.35
N ASP A 169 -15.66 -20.02 -8.63
CA ASP A 169 -16.76 -19.45 -9.42
C ASP A 169 -17.89 -20.47 -9.63
N SER A 170 -17.56 -21.75 -9.79
CA SER A 170 -18.58 -22.81 -9.90
C SER A 170 -19.29 -23.13 -8.57
N VAL A 171 -18.70 -22.80 -7.42
CA VAL A 171 -19.33 -22.98 -6.08
C VAL A 171 -20.17 -21.76 -5.70
N VAL A 172 -19.82 -20.57 -6.16
CA VAL A 172 -20.45 -19.30 -5.73
C VAL A 172 -21.43 -18.74 -6.78
N GLY A 173 -21.43 -19.28 -8.00
CA GLY A 173 -22.21 -18.80 -9.14
C GLY A 173 -21.52 -17.66 -9.91
N ASP A 174 -22.05 -17.31 -11.06
CA ASP A 174 -21.56 -16.23 -11.90
C ASP A 174 -22.07 -14.87 -11.42
N THR A 175 -21.33 -13.80 -11.75
CA THR A 175 -21.75 -12.44 -11.46
C THR A 175 -22.46 -11.85 -12.67
N TYR A 176 -23.72 -11.49 -12.48
CA TYR A 176 -24.57 -10.85 -13.50
C TYR A 176 -24.66 -9.35 -13.19
N ALA A 177 -24.43 -8.52 -14.20
CA ALA A 177 -24.55 -7.07 -14.09
C ALA A 177 -25.88 -6.58 -14.66
N PHE A 178 -26.60 -5.77 -13.90
CA PHE A 178 -27.85 -5.13 -14.31
C PHE A 178 -27.72 -3.63 -14.12
N THR A 179 -28.03 -2.86 -15.16
CA THR A 179 -28.01 -1.40 -15.12
C THR A 179 -29.44 -0.88 -15.10
N ASP A 180 -29.76 -0.10 -14.07
CA ASP A 180 -31.05 0.57 -14.00
C ASP A 180 -31.10 1.80 -14.92
N GLN A 181 -32.30 2.22 -15.30
CA GLN A 181 -32.47 3.49 -15.98
C GLN A 181 -32.08 4.64 -15.04
N PRO A 182 -31.42 5.69 -15.56
CA PRO A 182 -30.96 6.80 -14.73
C PRO A 182 -32.13 7.58 -14.13
N VAL A 183 -32.02 7.90 -12.84
CA VAL A 183 -32.90 8.85 -12.16
C VAL A 183 -32.39 10.25 -12.43
N ILE A 184 -33.18 11.09 -13.09
CA ILE A 184 -32.78 12.43 -13.52
C ILE A 184 -33.54 13.47 -12.70
N THR A 185 -32.82 14.41 -12.11
CA THR A 185 -33.38 15.57 -11.40
C THR A 185 -32.90 16.85 -12.09
N THR A 186 -33.80 17.54 -12.78
CA THR A 186 -33.47 18.69 -13.64
C THR A 186 -33.59 20.05 -12.93
N ASP A 187 -34.42 20.15 -11.89
CA ASP A 187 -34.60 21.37 -11.13
C ASP A 187 -33.59 21.48 -9.98
N VAL A 188 -32.34 21.82 -10.34
CA VAL A 188 -31.21 21.93 -9.42
C VAL A 188 -30.60 23.33 -9.46
N ARG A 189 -30.38 23.94 -8.27
CA ARG A 189 -29.76 25.26 -8.16
C ARG A 189 -28.22 25.15 -8.35
N PRO A 190 -27.58 26.18 -8.88
CA PRO A 190 -26.11 26.27 -8.82
C PRO A 190 -25.62 26.15 -7.39
N GLY A 191 -24.53 25.40 -7.15
CA GLY A 191 -23.98 25.18 -5.83
C GLY A 191 -24.75 24.17 -4.95
N ILE A 192 -25.67 23.39 -5.55
CA ILE A 192 -26.42 22.34 -4.84
C ILE A 192 -25.48 21.36 -4.12
N LYS A 193 -25.88 20.91 -2.93
CA LYS A 193 -25.18 19.84 -2.22
C LYS A 193 -25.69 18.48 -2.72
N VAL A 194 -24.80 17.62 -3.17
CA VAL A 194 -25.11 16.25 -3.60
C VAL A 194 -24.36 15.26 -2.73
N GLY A 195 -25.10 14.53 -1.88
CA GLY A 195 -24.57 13.44 -1.07
C GLY A 195 -24.77 12.10 -1.76
N VAL A 196 -23.73 11.27 -1.82
CA VAL A 196 -23.78 9.89 -2.32
C VAL A 196 -23.33 8.97 -1.21
N ILE A 197 -24.19 8.03 -0.83
CA ILE A 197 -23.88 7.06 0.24
C ILE A 197 -23.96 5.65 -0.34
N ASN A 198 -22.87 4.92 -0.27
CA ASN A 198 -22.75 3.54 -0.69
C ASN A 198 -22.00 2.72 0.35
N SER A 199 -22.23 1.41 0.40
CA SER A 199 -21.55 0.51 1.34
C SER A 199 -20.67 -0.53 0.66
N TYR A 200 -21.07 -1.04 -0.52
CA TYR A 200 -20.37 -2.08 -1.26
C TYR A 200 -20.47 -1.86 -2.76
N GLY A 201 -19.39 -1.49 -3.39
CA GLY A 201 -19.30 -1.21 -4.81
C GLY A 201 -18.63 0.14 -5.06
N SER A 202 -18.49 0.53 -6.31
CA SER A 202 -17.81 1.76 -6.69
C SER A 202 -18.78 2.95 -6.73
N VAL A 203 -18.25 4.14 -6.42
CA VAL A 203 -18.95 5.41 -6.60
C VAL A 203 -18.17 6.25 -7.60
N LYS A 204 -18.80 6.61 -8.70
CA LYS A 204 -18.23 7.51 -9.71
C LYS A 204 -19.06 8.77 -9.81
N VAL A 205 -18.46 9.92 -9.54
CA VAL A 205 -19.10 11.23 -9.69
C VAL A 205 -18.36 12.04 -10.76
N THR A 206 -19.13 12.58 -11.72
CA THR A 206 -18.58 13.40 -12.80
C THR A 206 -19.36 14.71 -12.86
N GLY A 207 -18.65 15.83 -12.82
CA GLY A 207 -19.26 17.16 -12.97
C GLY A 207 -19.49 17.55 -14.43
N GLY A 208 -20.08 18.73 -14.64
CA GLY A 208 -20.27 19.32 -15.96
C GLY A 208 -21.64 19.03 -16.63
N SER A 209 -22.54 18.32 -15.96
CA SER A 209 -23.91 18.13 -16.41
C SER A 209 -24.79 19.36 -16.13
N SER A 210 -25.93 19.48 -16.79
CA SER A 210 -26.97 20.48 -16.48
C SER A 210 -27.98 20.00 -15.42
N ALA A 211 -27.96 18.71 -15.10
CA ALA A 211 -28.87 18.06 -14.17
C ALA A 211 -28.12 17.03 -13.30
N VAL A 212 -28.71 16.62 -12.19
CA VAL A 212 -28.21 15.47 -11.44
C VAL A 212 -28.81 14.21 -12.04
N ARG A 213 -27.95 13.33 -12.53
CA ARG A 213 -28.31 12.03 -13.11
C ARG A 213 -27.63 10.94 -12.33
N ALA A 214 -28.39 10.04 -11.72
CA ALA A 214 -27.87 8.92 -10.94
C ALA A 214 -28.25 7.58 -11.60
N THR A 215 -27.27 6.74 -11.87
CA THR A 215 -27.42 5.42 -12.46
C THR A 215 -26.89 4.38 -11.48
N LEU A 216 -27.65 3.31 -11.27
CA LEU A 216 -27.25 2.18 -10.44
C LEU A 216 -26.89 0.99 -11.33
N ILE A 217 -25.70 0.44 -11.09
CA ILE A 217 -25.24 -0.81 -11.70
C ILE A 217 -25.15 -1.84 -10.56
N LYS A 218 -25.87 -2.94 -10.72
CA LYS A 218 -26.00 -4.00 -9.71
C LYS A 218 -25.18 -5.21 -10.13
N GLY A 219 -24.19 -5.59 -9.39
CA GLY A 219 -23.43 -6.83 -9.61
C GLY A 219 -23.97 -7.93 -8.69
N VAL A 220 -24.88 -8.78 -9.22
CA VAL A 220 -25.52 -9.84 -8.44
C VAL A 220 -24.91 -11.18 -8.77
N ARG A 221 -24.51 -11.92 -7.74
CA ARG A 221 -23.95 -13.26 -7.88
C ARG A 221 -25.03 -14.31 -7.71
N ALA A 222 -25.27 -15.12 -8.73
CA ALA A 222 -26.27 -16.18 -8.74
C ALA A 222 -25.90 -17.33 -9.67
N TRP A 223 -26.63 -18.44 -9.57
CA TRP A 223 -26.40 -19.62 -10.42
C TRP A 223 -26.96 -19.48 -11.83
N ASN A 224 -27.93 -18.61 -12.01
CA ASN A 224 -28.51 -18.29 -13.30
C ASN A 224 -28.99 -16.84 -13.33
N GLU A 225 -29.17 -16.30 -14.54
CA GLU A 225 -29.57 -14.92 -14.76
C GLU A 225 -30.97 -14.60 -14.19
N ASN A 226 -31.91 -15.56 -14.25
CA ASN A 226 -33.27 -15.32 -13.77
C ASN A 226 -33.30 -15.10 -12.24
N ASP A 227 -32.50 -15.84 -11.50
CA ASP A 227 -32.40 -15.65 -10.04
C ASP A 227 -31.62 -14.37 -9.70
N ALA A 228 -30.56 -14.06 -10.47
CA ALA A 228 -29.87 -12.80 -10.35
C ALA A 228 -30.81 -11.61 -10.58
N ARG A 229 -31.67 -11.69 -11.59
CA ARG A 229 -32.65 -10.63 -11.93
C ARG A 229 -33.67 -10.42 -10.82
N LYS A 230 -34.22 -11.50 -10.22
CA LYS A 230 -35.13 -11.40 -9.07
C LYS A 230 -34.52 -10.68 -7.87
N ILE A 231 -33.23 -10.90 -7.62
CA ILE A 231 -32.48 -10.18 -6.57
C ILE A 231 -32.24 -8.73 -6.99
N ALA A 232 -31.80 -8.51 -8.23
CA ALA A 232 -31.55 -7.17 -8.75
C ALA A 232 -32.79 -6.27 -8.72
N ASP A 233 -33.98 -6.81 -8.99
CA ASP A 233 -35.25 -6.09 -8.98
C ASP A 233 -35.66 -5.58 -7.58
N GLN A 234 -35.09 -6.14 -6.52
CA GLN A 234 -35.32 -5.71 -5.13
C GLN A 234 -34.40 -4.56 -4.72
N ILE A 235 -33.27 -4.39 -5.41
CA ILE A 235 -32.27 -3.36 -5.12
C ILE A 235 -32.70 -2.08 -5.84
N ARG A 236 -32.83 -0.99 -5.14
CA ARG A 236 -33.30 0.28 -5.66
C ARG A 236 -32.37 1.43 -5.28
N LEU A 237 -32.20 2.34 -6.21
CA LEU A 237 -31.60 3.64 -5.98
C LEU A 237 -32.68 4.59 -5.45
N SER A 238 -32.40 5.34 -4.41
CA SER A 238 -33.25 6.39 -3.86
C SER A 238 -32.56 7.73 -3.97
N VAL A 239 -33.24 8.71 -4.55
CA VAL A 239 -32.80 10.11 -4.60
C VAL A 239 -33.75 10.92 -3.72
N ASN A 240 -33.27 11.31 -2.55
CA ASN A 240 -34.07 12.05 -1.57
C ASN A 240 -33.68 13.52 -1.60
N ARG A 241 -34.69 14.39 -1.76
CA ARG A 241 -34.48 15.84 -1.68
C ARG A 241 -34.47 16.28 -0.21
N THR A 242 -33.45 17.01 0.18
CA THR A 242 -33.33 17.66 1.50
C THR A 242 -33.47 19.16 1.37
N ALA A 243 -33.49 19.90 2.48
CA ALA A 243 -33.57 21.37 2.46
C ALA A 243 -32.42 22.01 1.66
N ASP A 244 -31.21 21.41 1.73
CA ASP A 244 -29.97 21.96 1.16
C ASP A 244 -29.51 21.26 -0.11
N GLY A 245 -30.11 20.13 -0.51
CA GLY A 245 -29.61 19.38 -1.64
C GLY A 245 -30.28 18.03 -1.91
N LEU A 246 -29.54 17.11 -2.44
CA LEU A 246 -29.97 15.76 -2.81
C LEU A 246 -29.10 14.72 -2.09
N ILE A 247 -29.72 13.66 -1.60
CA ILE A 247 -29.01 12.49 -1.06
C ILE A 247 -29.36 11.29 -1.90
N ILE A 248 -28.36 10.66 -2.47
CA ILE A 248 -28.42 9.47 -3.32
C ILE A 248 -27.96 8.28 -2.48
N THR A 249 -28.84 7.30 -2.29
CA THR A 249 -28.57 6.10 -1.50
C THR A 249 -29.12 4.87 -2.18
N THR A 250 -28.71 3.71 -1.73
CA THR A 250 -29.32 2.42 -2.11
C THR A 250 -29.92 1.76 -0.87
N ASN A 251 -30.86 0.84 -1.07
CA ASN A 251 -31.37 0.00 -0.01
C ASN A 251 -30.51 -1.24 0.27
N ARG A 252 -29.22 -1.20 -0.10
CA ARG A 252 -28.25 -2.31 0.01
C ARG A 252 -28.20 -2.92 1.41
N ASP A 253 -28.19 -2.09 2.44
CA ASP A 253 -28.01 -2.53 3.82
C ASP A 253 -29.19 -3.32 4.39
N GLN A 254 -30.33 -3.33 3.68
CA GLN A 254 -31.49 -4.15 4.04
C GLN A 254 -31.34 -5.62 3.64
N PHE A 255 -30.30 -5.96 2.88
CA PHE A 255 -30.07 -7.30 2.35
C PHE A 255 -28.80 -7.92 2.92
N SER A 256 -28.89 -9.19 3.34
CA SER A 256 -27.74 -9.98 3.76
C SER A 256 -27.00 -10.68 2.61
N GLN A 257 -27.56 -10.64 1.40
CA GLN A 257 -27.01 -11.31 0.22
C GLN A 257 -25.81 -10.57 -0.36
N GLN A 258 -24.95 -11.32 -1.08
CA GLN A 258 -23.74 -10.79 -1.70
C GLN A 258 -24.04 -10.19 -3.07
N PHE A 259 -24.08 -8.87 -3.13
CA PHE A 259 -24.10 -8.12 -4.38
C PHE A 259 -23.36 -6.79 -4.20
N THR A 260 -22.92 -6.23 -5.31
CA THR A 260 -22.32 -4.90 -5.35
C THR A 260 -23.30 -3.90 -5.93
N THR A 261 -23.20 -2.66 -5.49
CA THR A 261 -23.98 -1.53 -6.01
C THR A 261 -23.00 -0.45 -6.47
N ASP A 262 -22.77 -0.37 -7.78
CA ASP A 262 -21.96 0.69 -8.36
C ASP A 262 -22.87 1.87 -8.71
N ILE A 263 -22.55 3.05 -8.16
CA ILE A 263 -23.33 4.26 -8.35
C ILE A 263 -22.56 5.22 -9.25
N GLN A 264 -23.14 5.56 -10.39
CA GLN A 264 -22.61 6.60 -11.28
C GLN A 264 -23.49 7.83 -11.18
N VAL A 265 -22.90 8.98 -10.86
CA VAL A 265 -23.60 10.25 -10.71
C VAL A 265 -22.98 11.31 -11.58
N GLU A 266 -23.81 11.94 -12.42
CA GLU A 266 -23.45 13.17 -13.09
C GLU A 266 -24.05 14.34 -12.33
N VAL A 267 -23.25 15.38 -12.06
CA VAL A 267 -23.69 16.55 -11.31
C VAL A 267 -23.40 17.85 -12.06
N PRO A 268 -24.10 18.95 -11.76
CA PRO A 268 -23.69 20.26 -12.25
C PRO A 268 -22.27 20.60 -11.78
N GLY A 269 -21.49 21.27 -12.64
CA GLY A 269 -20.08 21.56 -12.33
C GLY A 269 -19.89 22.29 -11.01
N LEU A 270 -20.76 23.24 -10.65
CA LEU A 270 -20.69 24.00 -9.39
C LEU A 270 -21.27 23.27 -8.18
N ALA A 271 -21.69 22.00 -8.30
CA ALA A 271 -22.22 21.25 -7.17
C ALA A 271 -21.15 20.99 -6.10
N ASN A 272 -21.55 21.07 -4.83
CA ASN A 272 -20.74 20.59 -3.72
C ASN A 272 -21.07 19.11 -3.48
N VAL A 273 -20.07 18.26 -3.57
CA VAL A 273 -20.26 16.82 -3.54
C VAL A 273 -19.74 16.22 -2.24
N SER A 274 -20.55 15.35 -1.62
CA SER A 274 -20.14 14.55 -0.46
C SER A 274 -20.34 13.08 -0.76
N ILE A 275 -19.27 12.28 -0.70
CA ILE A 275 -19.30 10.85 -0.98
C ILE A 275 -18.95 10.10 0.30
N THR A 276 -19.76 9.10 0.65
CA THR A 276 -19.45 8.14 1.72
C THR A 276 -19.49 6.73 1.16
N ASP A 277 -18.36 6.02 1.17
CA ASP A 277 -18.27 4.65 0.70
C ASP A 277 -17.44 3.79 1.66
N SER A 278 -17.90 2.56 1.94
CA SER A 278 -17.23 1.70 2.91
C SER A 278 -16.31 0.65 2.27
N TYR A 279 -16.73 0.02 1.18
CA TYR A 279 -15.99 -1.06 0.52
C TYR A 279 -16.09 -0.93 -0.99
N GLY A 280 -15.27 -0.07 -1.57
CA GLY A 280 -15.28 0.16 -3.00
C GLY A 280 -14.24 1.17 -3.45
N SER A 281 -14.29 1.54 -4.70
CA SER A 281 -13.49 2.62 -5.23
C SER A 281 -14.34 3.88 -5.42
N VAL A 282 -13.76 5.03 -5.08
CA VAL A 282 -14.38 6.33 -5.30
C VAL A 282 -13.62 7.04 -6.41
N THR A 283 -14.34 7.49 -7.44
CA THR A 283 -13.78 8.33 -8.50
C THR A 283 -14.60 9.63 -8.60
N ALA A 284 -13.94 10.77 -8.45
CA ALA A 284 -14.58 12.08 -8.55
C ALA A 284 -13.81 12.96 -9.54
N THR A 285 -14.50 13.44 -10.58
CA THR A 285 -13.84 14.20 -11.64
C THR A 285 -14.67 15.39 -12.11
N ALA A 286 -13.99 16.45 -12.57
CA ALA A 286 -14.59 17.64 -13.20
C ALA A 286 -15.62 18.38 -12.30
N ILE A 287 -15.35 18.44 -10.99
CA ILE A 287 -16.22 19.15 -10.01
C ILE A 287 -15.63 20.53 -9.76
N TYR A 288 -16.43 21.59 -9.93
CA TYR A 288 -15.99 22.98 -9.74
C TYR A 288 -16.36 23.53 -8.35
N GLY A 289 -17.25 22.84 -7.62
CA GLY A 289 -17.53 23.11 -6.21
C GLY A 289 -16.60 22.31 -5.28
N GLY A 290 -16.88 22.33 -3.97
CA GLY A 290 -16.13 21.56 -2.98
C GLY A 290 -16.41 20.07 -3.06
N LEU A 291 -15.43 19.25 -2.70
CA LEU A 291 -15.53 17.80 -2.64
C LEU A 291 -15.16 17.28 -1.25
N THR A 292 -16.05 16.50 -0.65
CA THR A 292 -15.74 15.75 0.60
C THR A 292 -15.94 14.26 0.34
N VAL A 293 -14.92 13.46 0.66
CA VAL A 293 -15.00 12.00 0.52
C VAL A 293 -14.68 11.35 1.85
N LYS A 294 -15.54 10.44 2.29
CA LYS A 294 -15.29 9.51 3.41
C LYS A 294 -15.26 8.11 2.86
N ALA A 295 -14.07 7.50 2.79
CA ALA A 295 -13.90 6.20 2.18
C ALA A 295 -13.09 5.24 3.07
N SER A 296 -13.48 3.96 3.04
CA SER A 296 -12.78 2.89 3.77
C SER A 296 -12.52 1.70 2.84
N TYR A 297 -11.34 1.09 2.96
CA TYR A 297 -10.98 -0.15 2.25
C TYR A 297 -11.10 -0.09 0.71
N GLY A 298 -10.54 0.94 0.10
CA GLY A 298 -10.60 1.06 -1.36
C GLY A 298 -9.53 1.96 -1.94
N GLN A 299 -9.79 2.42 -3.15
CA GLN A 299 -9.01 3.43 -3.82
C GLN A 299 -9.87 4.67 -4.06
N THR A 300 -9.32 5.84 -3.84
CA THR A 300 -9.95 7.12 -4.09
C THR A 300 -9.16 7.86 -5.17
N ASP A 301 -9.79 8.10 -6.31
CA ASP A 301 -9.22 8.84 -7.43
C ASP A 301 -9.98 10.16 -7.60
N VAL A 302 -9.28 11.27 -7.44
CA VAL A 302 -9.84 12.62 -7.51
C VAL A 302 -9.05 13.44 -8.51
N SER A 303 -9.74 14.04 -9.48
CA SER A 303 -9.05 14.86 -10.50
C SER A 303 -9.94 15.96 -11.07
N ALA A 304 -9.29 17.02 -11.56
CA ALA A 304 -9.96 18.17 -12.20
C ALA A 304 -11.02 18.81 -11.26
N ILE A 305 -10.61 19.14 -10.04
CA ILE A 305 -11.46 19.80 -9.04
C ILE A 305 -11.03 21.27 -8.89
N LYS A 306 -12.00 22.20 -8.95
CA LYS A 306 -11.70 23.64 -8.77
C LYS A 306 -11.84 24.11 -7.33
N GLY A 307 -12.76 23.52 -6.58
CA GLY A 307 -12.95 23.84 -5.17
C GLY A 307 -12.03 23.04 -4.24
N ASP A 308 -12.22 23.25 -2.95
CA ASP A 308 -11.46 22.55 -1.92
C ASP A 308 -11.84 21.07 -1.85
N VAL A 309 -10.86 20.22 -1.54
CA VAL A 309 -11.02 18.78 -1.43
C VAL A 309 -10.67 18.32 -0.02
N ASN A 310 -11.61 17.63 0.63
CA ASN A 310 -11.39 17.00 1.94
C ASN A 310 -11.64 15.49 1.85
N LEU A 311 -10.61 14.70 2.13
CA LEU A 311 -10.63 13.24 2.08
C LEU A 311 -10.38 12.66 3.47
N GLU A 312 -11.37 11.98 4.03
CA GLU A 312 -11.28 11.19 5.27
C GLU A 312 -11.18 9.71 4.88
N LEU A 313 -9.99 9.14 4.99
CA LEU A 313 -9.69 7.81 4.48
C LEU A 313 -9.33 6.83 5.60
N SER A 314 -9.74 5.58 5.47
CA SER A 314 -9.33 4.50 6.36
C SER A 314 -8.88 3.30 5.54
N TYR A 315 -7.61 2.89 5.70
CA TYR A 315 -7.01 1.77 4.94
C TYR A 315 -7.11 1.91 3.42
N SER A 316 -7.20 3.13 2.90
CA SER A 316 -7.41 3.44 1.49
C SER A 316 -6.16 4.04 0.85
N ASN A 317 -6.01 3.81 -0.45
CA ASN A 317 -5.04 4.52 -1.26
C ASN A 317 -5.71 5.72 -1.92
N VAL A 318 -4.96 6.78 -2.20
CA VAL A 318 -5.46 7.98 -2.87
C VAL A 318 -4.55 8.39 -4.03
N ASN A 319 -5.17 8.75 -5.14
CA ASN A 319 -4.55 9.52 -6.21
C ASN A 319 -5.35 10.82 -6.34
N ALA A 320 -4.70 11.96 -6.14
CA ALA A 320 -5.32 13.27 -6.26
C ALA A 320 -4.50 14.14 -7.22
N GLY A 321 -5.15 14.72 -8.20
CA GLY A 321 -4.46 15.53 -9.19
C GLY A 321 -5.33 16.61 -9.81
N ASP A 322 -4.69 17.65 -10.38
CA ASP A 322 -5.36 18.76 -11.06
C ASP A 322 -6.40 19.45 -10.16
N ILE A 323 -5.99 19.90 -8.97
CA ILE A 323 -6.86 20.57 -7.99
C ILE A 323 -6.45 22.04 -7.89
N GLU A 324 -7.41 22.95 -8.10
CA GLU A 324 -7.19 24.41 -7.99
C GLU A 324 -7.29 24.88 -6.53
N GLY A 325 -8.16 24.28 -5.71
CA GLY A 325 -8.35 24.59 -4.28
C GLY A 325 -7.36 23.88 -3.35
N ASP A 326 -7.62 23.96 -2.04
CA ASP A 326 -6.82 23.28 -1.02
C ASP A 326 -7.18 21.80 -0.94
N LEU A 327 -6.17 20.97 -0.65
CA LEU A 327 -6.31 19.52 -0.50
C LEU A 327 -5.99 19.08 0.93
N VAL A 328 -6.96 18.52 1.62
CA VAL A 328 -6.80 17.92 2.95
C VAL A 328 -7.06 16.42 2.86
N ILE A 329 -6.09 15.61 3.29
CA ILE A 329 -6.19 14.15 3.29
C ILE A 329 -5.87 13.62 4.68
N ASN A 330 -6.79 12.88 5.27
CA ASN A 330 -6.64 12.26 6.57
C ASN A 330 -6.69 10.73 6.45
N GLY A 331 -5.66 10.03 6.94
CA GLY A 331 -5.66 8.59 7.13
C GLY A 331 -5.34 7.76 5.88
N ALA A 332 -4.65 8.30 4.89
CA ALA A 332 -4.22 7.55 3.72
C ALA A 332 -3.15 6.49 4.06
N LYS A 333 -3.16 5.36 3.34
CA LYS A 333 -2.09 4.38 3.35
C LYS A 333 -1.04 4.70 2.30
N ARG A 334 -1.45 4.96 1.07
CA ARG A 334 -0.60 5.44 -0.02
C ARG A 334 -1.24 6.66 -0.64
N ALA A 335 -0.47 7.72 -0.78
CA ALA A 335 -0.92 8.95 -1.42
C ALA A 335 -0.03 9.29 -2.62
N ARG A 336 -0.65 9.55 -3.76
CA ARG A 336 -0.03 10.19 -4.91
C ARG A 336 -0.78 11.48 -5.19
N ILE A 337 -0.07 12.57 -5.12
CA ILE A 337 -0.64 13.91 -5.24
C ILE A 337 0.17 14.67 -6.28
N SER A 338 -0.51 15.26 -7.25
CA SER A 338 0.17 16.00 -8.32
C SER A 338 -0.65 17.18 -8.82
N ASN A 339 0.04 18.24 -9.22
CA ASN A 339 -0.57 19.42 -9.84
C ASN A 339 -1.67 20.05 -8.96
N ILE A 340 -1.27 20.55 -7.80
CA ILE A 340 -2.18 21.22 -6.85
C ILE A 340 -1.80 22.70 -6.78
N ALA A 341 -2.75 23.58 -7.07
CA ALA A 341 -2.53 25.02 -6.99
C ALA A 341 -2.66 25.55 -5.56
N GLY A 342 -3.56 25.00 -4.77
CA GLY A 342 -3.74 25.32 -3.34
C GLY A 342 -2.74 24.61 -2.43
N GLY A 343 -2.95 24.75 -1.12
CA GLY A 343 -2.16 24.06 -0.09
C GLY A 343 -2.50 22.58 0.03
N VAL A 344 -1.53 21.79 0.52
CA VAL A 344 -1.70 20.37 0.80
C VAL A 344 -1.45 20.08 2.26
N ARG A 345 -2.44 19.50 2.94
CA ARG A 345 -2.30 18.92 4.29
C ARG A 345 -2.59 17.42 4.23
N LEU A 346 -1.62 16.60 4.58
CA LEU A 346 -1.72 15.15 4.46
C LEU A 346 -1.34 14.46 5.76
N THR A 347 -2.20 13.54 6.23
CA THR A 347 -1.81 12.51 7.19
C THR A 347 -1.86 11.13 6.53
N ALA A 348 -0.78 10.35 6.68
CA ALA A 348 -0.68 8.99 6.16
C ALA A 348 0.09 8.10 7.13
N SER A 349 -0.06 6.79 7.03
CA SER A 349 0.72 5.86 7.85
C SER A 349 0.94 4.52 7.17
N ASN A 350 2.11 3.90 7.45
CA ASN A 350 2.46 2.55 6.99
C ASN A 350 2.40 2.36 5.46
N GLY A 351 2.93 3.32 4.69
CA GLY A 351 2.86 3.27 3.25
C GLY A 351 3.87 4.13 2.50
N SER A 352 3.39 4.96 1.58
CA SER A 352 4.21 5.90 0.82
C SER A 352 3.45 7.16 0.43
N VAL A 353 4.14 8.28 0.42
CA VAL A 353 3.64 9.59 -0.02
C VAL A 353 4.48 10.06 -1.18
N GLU A 354 3.84 10.40 -2.27
CA GLU A 354 4.46 10.97 -3.47
C GLU A 354 3.76 12.29 -3.80
N LEU A 355 4.54 13.39 -3.83
CA LEU A 355 4.07 14.74 -4.08
C LEU A 355 4.79 15.29 -5.31
N ARG A 356 4.05 15.88 -6.24
CA ARG A 356 4.60 16.50 -7.43
C ARG A 356 3.89 17.79 -7.80
N ASP A 357 4.68 18.83 -8.09
CA ASP A 357 4.22 20.11 -8.63
C ASP A 357 3.06 20.71 -7.80
N ILE A 358 3.39 21.12 -6.57
CA ILE A 358 2.47 21.74 -5.62
C ILE A 358 2.82 23.22 -5.50
N SER A 359 1.87 24.10 -5.82
CA SER A 359 2.11 25.54 -5.80
C SER A 359 1.81 26.20 -4.46
N GLY A 360 0.96 25.62 -3.62
CA GLY A 360 0.66 26.10 -2.27
C GLY A 360 1.55 25.48 -1.18
N PRO A 361 1.37 25.90 0.07
CA PRO A 361 2.13 25.36 1.20
C PRO A 361 1.81 23.87 1.44
N VAL A 362 2.84 23.12 1.87
CA VAL A 362 2.73 21.66 2.08
C VAL A 362 2.99 21.31 3.54
N HIS A 363 2.08 20.55 4.14
CA HIS A 363 2.28 19.95 5.46
C HIS A 363 1.96 18.46 5.42
N VAL A 364 2.95 17.61 5.71
CA VAL A 364 2.83 16.15 5.68
C VAL A 364 3.24 15.55 7.01
N GLU A 365 2.35 14.77 7.62
CA GLU A 365 2.63 13.91 8.76
C GLU A 365 2.41 12.45 8.36
N ALA A 366 3.50 11.71 8.16
CA ALA A 366 3.44 10.39 7.56
C ALA A 366 4.37 9.38 8.24
N PRO A 367 4.12 8.99 9.51
CA PRO A 367 4.94 8.02 10.21
C PRO A 367 4.96 6.68 9.46
N PHE A 368 6.15 6.05 9.41
CA PHE A 368 6.41 4.80 8.67
C PHE A 368 6.10 4.86 7.18
N CYS A 369 6.14 6.07 6.58
CA CYS A 369 5.95 6.28 5.16
C CYS A 369 7.20 6.85 4.51
N ARG A 370 7.62 6.26 3.39
CA ARG A 370 8.59 6.92 2.52
C ARG A 370 7.92 8.13 1.86
N ILE A 371 8.58 9.29 1.95
CA ILE A 371 8.13 10.53 1.32
C ILE A 371 9.04 10.84 0.13
N VAL A 372 8.46 11.04 -1.03
CA VAL A 372 9.14 11.53 -2.24
C VAL A 372 8.41 12.79 -2.69
N ALA A 373 9.11 13.92 -2.74
CA ALA A 373 8.53 15.20 -3.12
C ALA A 373 9.35 15.87 -4.22
N GLN A 374 8.65 16.45 -5.17
CA GLN A 374 9.27 17.16 -6.30
C GLN A 374 8.44 18.39 -6.68
N GLY A 375 9.09 19.56 -6.81
CA GLY A 375 8.41 20.78 -7.26
C GLY A 375 7.44 21.32 -6.22
N LEU A 376 7.96 21.80 -5.09
CA LEU A 376 7.19 22.46 -4.03
C LEU A 376 7.51 23.95 -4.09
N ASP A 377 6.57 24.76 -4.62
CA ASP A 377 6.82 26.16 -4.94
C ASP A 377 6.73 27.10 -3.73
N GLN A 378 6.23 26.61 -2.58
CA GLN A 378 6.18 27.34 -1.32
C GLN A 378 6.77 26.51 -0.17
N SER A 379 6.60 27.00 1.07
CA SER A 379 7.12 26.32 2.25
C SER A 379 6.55 24.92 2.42
N ALA A 380 7.42 23.97 2.71
CA ALA A 380 7.05 22.59 2.94
C ALA A 380 7.57 22.08 4.29
N GLU A 381 6.69 21.45 5.07
CA GLU A 381 7.02 20.75 6.30
C GLU A 381 6.70 19.26 6.13
N LEU A 382 7.74 18.41 6.23
CA LEU A 382 7.64 16.97 6.03
C LEU A 382 8.06 16.24 7.30
N LYS A 383 7.16 15.45 7.87
CA LYS A 383 7.41 14.65 9.07
C LYS A 383 7.23 13.16 8.77
N THR A 384 8.26 12.37 9.05
CA THR A 384 8.21 10.91 9.01
C THR A 384 9.15 10.32 10.04
N GLU A 385 9.01 9.04 10.34
CA GLU A 385 9.93 8.27 11.17
C GLU A 385 10.08 6.85 10.60
N HIS A 386 11.27 6.25 10.77
CA HIS A 386 11.60 4.90 10.30
C HIS A 386 11.41 4.67 8.78
N ALA A 387 11.50 5.74 7.98
CA ALA A 387 11.38 5.65 6.52
C ALA A 387 12.12 6.84 5.85
N GLY A 388 12.49 6.72 4.58
CA GLY A 388 13.30 7.74 3.90
C GLY A 388 12.50 8.94 3.40
N VAL A 389 13.18 10.10 3.34
CA VAL A 389 12.67 11.33 2.72
C VAL A 389 13.57 11.71 1.54
N GLU A 390 12.96 11.91 0.39
CA GLU A 390 13.65 12.38 -0.83
C GLU A 390 12.91 13.60 -1.38
N VAL A 391 13.61 14.74 -1.46
CA VAL A 391 13.04 15.97 -1.98
C VAL A 391 13.92 16.50 -3.10
N SER A 392 13.30 16.88 -4.18
CA SER A 392 13.96 17.54 -5.30
C SER A 392 13.16 18.77 -5.74
N ARG A 393 13.81 19.91 -5.78
CA ARG A 393 13.22 21.20 -6.15
C ARG A 393 12.09 21.63 -5.20
N ALA A 394 12.47 22.41 -4.21
CA ALA A 394 11.53 23.04 -3.28
C ALA A 394 11.97 24.48 -3.00
N ALA A 395 11.02 25.32 -2.54
CA ALA A 395 11.32 26.62 -1.98
C ALA A 395 11.92 26.45 -0.56
N ASP A 396 11.21 26.79 0.50
CA ASP A 396 11.67 26.55 1.86
C ASP A 396 11.27 25.15 2.34
N LEU A 397 12.18 24.45 3.03
CA LEU A 397 11.97 23.06 3.40
C LEU A 397 12.34 22.78 4.84
N VAL A 398 11.39 22.22 5.59
CA VAL A 398 11.60 21.71 6.95
C VAL A 398 11.33 20.20 6.99
N ILE A 399 12.33 19.42 7.44
CA ILE A 399 12.24 17.96 7.52
C ILE A 399 12.46 17.52 8.96
N TYR A 400 11.50 16.76 9.51
CA TYR A 400 11.63 16.03 10.77
C TYR A 400 11.57 14.52 10.47
N ALA A 401 12.72 13.85 10.56
CA ALA A 401 12.84 12.48 10.05
C ALA A 401 13.73 11.60 10.93
N PRO A 402 13.40 11.37 12.22
CA PRO A 402 14.18 10.48 13.07
C PRO A 402 14.21 9.05 12.50
N HIS A 403 15.36 8.38 12.62
CA HIS A 403 15.62 7.04 12.09
C HIS A 403 15.34 6.87 10.59
N SER A 404 15.58 7.94 9.82
CA SER A 404 15.20 7.99 8.40
C SER A 404 16.28 8.68 7.58
N ASP A 405 16.70 8.07 6.49
CA ASP A 405 17.64 8.71 5.57
C ASP A 405 16.97 9.90 4.86
N VAL A 406 17.70 11.01 4.77
CA VAL A 406 17.23 12.26 4.16
C VAL A 406 18.07 12.60 2.94
N GLN A 407 17.39 12.85 1.83
CA GLN A 407 18.01 13.40 0.61
C GLN A 407 17.23 14.65 0.18
N ALA A 408 17.89 15.79 0.14
CA ALA A 408 17.29 17.05 -0.32
C ALA A 408 18.20 17.72 -1.36
N ARG A 409 17.63 18.10 -2.50
CA ARG A 409 18.39 18.71 -3.61
C ARG A 409 17.61 19.83 -4.28
N GLY A 410 18.34 20.90 -4.66
CA GLY A 410 17.75 22.01 -5.39
C GLY A 410 16.72 22.78 -4.56
N ILE A 411 17.11 23.22 -3.37
CA ILE A 411 16.28 24.05 -2.51
C ILE A 411 16.64 25.51 -2.75
N ASP A 412 15.65 26.27 -3.22
CA ASP A 412 15.85 27.67 -3.62
C ASP A 412 15.85 28.65 -2.43
N GLY A 413 15.24 28.24 -1.31
CA GLY A 413 15.19 28.99 -0.05
C GLY A 413 15.96 28.28 1.07
N ASP A 414 15.41 28.34 2.29
CA ASP A 414 16.03 27.83 3.49
C ASP A 414 15.73 26.33 3.69
N LEU A 415 16.71 25.63 4.26
CA LEU A 415 16.59 24.22 4.59
C LEU A 415 16.82 23.98 6.09
N MET A 416 15.86 23.36 6.77
CA MET A 416 16.01 22.85 8.12
C MET A 416 15.80 21.34 8.15
N VAL A 417 16.80 20.58 8.64
CA VAL A 417 16.69 19.12 8.83
C VAL A 417 16.93 18.78 10.28
N SER A 418 15.98 18.06 10.88
CA SER A 418 16.12 17.46 12.19
C SER A 418 15.96 15.95 12.08
N SER A 419 17.02 15.18 12.41
CA SER A 419 17.03 13.74 12.27
C SER A 419 17.93 13.09 13.31
N SER A 420 17.80 11.77 13.49
CA SER A 420 18.68 10.97 14.35
C SER A 420 18.91 9.59 13.75
N ASN A 421 20.11 9.02 13.99
CA ASN A 421 20.48 7.68 13.51
C ASN A 421 20.26 7.49 11.99
N SER A 422 20.71 8.44 11.18
CA SER A 422 20.39 8.51 9.76
C SER A 422 21.58 8.98 8.92
N LYS A 423 21.41 8.91 7.60
CA LYS A 423 22.31 9.51 6.63
C LYS A 423 21.60 10.71 5.98
N ILE A 424 22.21 11.89 6.10
CA ILE A 424 21.69 13.12 5.53
C ILE A 424 22.56 13.51 4.33
N GLN A 425 21.93 13.67 3.19
CA GLN A 425 22.56 14.10 1.94
C GLN A 425 21.81 15.31 1.40
N ILE A 426 22.47 16.45 1.38
CA ILE A 426 21.91 17.69 0.83
C ILE A 426 22.79 18.22 -0.30
N ALA A 427 22.18 18.78 -1.31
CA ALA A 427 22.92 19.37 -2.42
C ALA A 427 22.17 20.53 -3.07
N SER A 428 22.92 21.55 -3.50
CA SER A 428 22.41 22.72 -4.23
C SER A 428 21.34 23.47 -3.44
N ILE A 429 21.74 24.03 -2.31
CA ILE A 429 20.88 24.84 -1.43
C ILE A 429 21.29 26.32 -1.60
N ALA A 430 20.30 27.17 -1.89
CA ALA A 430 20.57 28.60 -2.11
C ALA A 430 20.48 29.44 -0.83
N GLY A 431 19.55 29.10 0.07
CA GLY A 431 19.36 29.76 1.35
C GLY A 431 20.17 29.17 2.50
N GLU A 432 19.78 29.51 3.72
CA GLU A 432 20.40 28.98 4.94
C GLU A 432 20.14 27.48 5.12
N SER A 433 21.14 26.75 5.60
CA SER A 433 21.05 25.32 5.88
C SER A 433 21.30 25.04 7.35
N VAL A 434 20.28 24.61 8.10
CA VAL A 434 20.37 24.24 9.51
C VAL A 434 20.13 22.73 9.67
N ILE A 435 21.14 21.99 10.11
CA ILE A 435 21.09 20.54 10.25
C ILE A 435 21.34 20.14 11.70
N ARG A 436 20.35 19.59 12.37
CA ARG A 436 20.44 18.97 13.69
C ARG A 436 20.32 17.46 13.56
N ALA A 437 21.43 16.77 13.75
CA ALA A 437 21.57 15.38 13.32
C ALA A 437 22.26 14.51 14.37
N GLU A 438 21.54 14.06 15.40
CA GLU A 438 22.13 13.17 16.40
C GLU A 438 22.52 11.83 15.79
N GLN A 439 23.76 11.36 16.09
CA GLN A 439 24.29 10.06 15.62
C GLN A 439 24.12 9.84 14.11
N SER A 440 24.24 10.89 13.33
CA SER A 440 23.96 10.86 11.89
C SER A 440 25.12 11.42 11.09
N SER A 441 25.39 10.83 9.94
CA SER A 441 26.37 11.36 8.99
C SER A 441 25.74 12.41 8.08
N VAL A 442 26.46 13.51 7.86
CA VAL A 442 26.00 14.62 7.01
C VAL A 442 26.94 14.78 5.83
N ASN A 443 26.40 14.74 4.62
CA ASN A 443 27.10 15.08 3.39
C ASN A 443 26.35 16.22 2.69
N ALA A 444 26.99 17.37 2.62
CA ALA A 444 26.42 18.60 2.09
C ALA A 444 27.29 19.12 0.94
N GLU A 445 26.67 19.49 -0.18
CA GLU A 445 27.38 19.93 -1.38
C GLU A 445 26.67 21.11 -2.06
N ASP A 446 27.47 22.06 -2.61
CA ASP A 446 27.00 23.26 -3.34
C ASP A 446 26.04 24.13 -2.52
N LEU A 447 26.53 24.67 -1.42
CA LEU A 447 25.78 25.52 -0.48
C LEU A 447 26.14 26.98 -0.68
N ARG A 448 25.11 27.81 -0.91
CA ARG A 448 25.31 29.26 -1.18
C ARG A 448 25.02 30.14 0.03
N GLY A 449 24.12 29.71 0.92
CA GLY A 449 23.81 30.40 2.18
C GLY A 449 24.65 29.91 3.35
N ASN A 450 24.36 30.45 4.54
CA ASN A 450 25.00 30.03 5.77
C ASN A 450 24.68 28.55 6.09
N VAL A 451 25.65 27.87 6.68
CA VAL A 451 25.52 26.44 7.03
C VAL A 451 25.75 26.25 8.51
N GLU A 452 24.80 25.70 9.22
CA GLU A 452 24.91 25.28 10.60
C GLU A 452 24.65 23.77 10.72
N ILE A 453 25.64 23.01 11.22
CA ILE A 453 25.55 21.55 11.40
C ILE A 453 25.88 21.21 12.84
N GLU A 454 24.96 20.56 13.52
CA GLU A 454 25.10 20.03 14.85
C GLU A 454 24.88 18.51 14.83
N THR A 455 25.92 17.75 15.21
CA THR A 455 25.84 16.29 15.31
C THR A 455 26.72 15.78 16.45
N THR A 456 26.57 14.52 16.85
CA THR A 456 27.37 13.95 17.94
C THR A 456 28.31 12.84 17.48
N HIS A 457 27.88 11.90 16.66
CA HIS A 457 28.62 10.69 16.30
C HIS A 457 28.66 10.42 14.78
N GLY A 458 28.37 11.37 13.92
CA GLY A 458 28.41 11.23 12.47
C GLY A 458 29.55 11.99 11.82
N ASP A 459 30.09 11.45 10.74
CA ASP A 459 31.04 12.17 9.89
C ASP A 459 30.34 13.34 9.19
N VAL A 460 30.99 14.49 9.15
CA VAL A 460 30.49 15.69 8.47
C VAL A 460 31.38 16.01 7.28
N ALA A 461 30.80 16.02 6.10
CA ALA A 461 31.48 16.44 4.88
C ALA A 461 30.70 17.58 4.22
N VAL A 462 31.33 18.75 4.11
CA VAL A 462 30.75 19.91 3.42
C VAL A 462 31.64 20.26 2.24
N LYS A 463 31.06 20.33 1.05
CA LYS A 463 31.77 20.65 -0.19
C LYS A 463 31.13 21.84 -0.88
N ASN A 464 31.99 22.69 -1.48
CA ASN A 464 31.58 23.86 -2.28
C ASN A 464 30.59 24.76 -1.53
N PHE A 465 31.05 25.38 -0.48
CA PHE A 465 30.32 26.39 0.28
C PHE A 465 30.91 27.79 -0.02
N SER A 466 30.09 28.85 0.07
CA SER A 466 30.50 30.23 -0.20
C SER A 466 30.37 31.20 0.98
N GLU A 467 29.44 30.91 1.90
CA GLU A 467 29.15 31.75 3.07
C GLU A 467 29.66 31.11 4.37
N ALA A 468 29.18 31.57 5.51
CA ALA A 468 29.61 31.11 6.82
C ALA A 468 29.26 29.61 7.05
N VAL A 469 30.20 28.89 7.67
CA VAL A 469 30.01 27.48 8.03
C VAL A 469 30.28 27.29 9.50
N ARG A 470 29.29 26.84 10.24
CA ARG A 470 29.41 26.43 11.64
C ARG A 470 29.15 24.92 11.77
N VAL A 471 30.10 24.18 12.36
CA VAL A 471 29.99 22.77 12.59
C VAL A 471 30.31 22.46 14.06
N GLN A 472 29.37 21.80 14.74
CA GLN A 472 29.57 21.29 16.09
C GLN A 472 29.40 19.77 16.10
N THR A 473 30.46 19.04 16.49
CA THR A 473 30.42 17.58 16.58
C THR A 473 31.31 17.09 17.73
N SER A 474 31.23 15.81 18.07
CA SER A 474 31.98 15.29 19.23
C SER A 474 32.94 14.14 18.90
N TYR A 475 32.63 13.21 17.99
CA TYR A 475 33.37 11.94 17.91
C TYR A 475 33.88 11.54 16.52
N ARG A 476 33.49 12.19 15.46
CA ARG A 476 33.80 11.80 14.07
C ARG A 476 34.49 12.93 13.32
N ASP A 477 34.97 12.60 12.16
CA ASP A 477 35.78 13.53 11.36
C ASP A 477 34.92 14.60 10.68
N VAL A 478 35.47 15.80 10.56
CA VAL A 478 34.90 16.92 9.82
C VAL A 478 35.77 17.21 8.63
N THR A 479 35.19 17.20 7.45
CA THR A 479 35.89 17.56 6.20
C THR A 479 35.16 18.70 5.50
N LEU A 480 35.80 19.84 5.42
CA LEU A 480 35.33 21.00 4.70
C LEU A 480 36.21 21.22 3.45
N VAL A 481 35.62 21.22 2.28
CA VAL A 481 36.33 21.42 1.00
C VAL A 481 35.59 22.44 0.18
N SER A 482 36.21 23.57 -0.10
CA SER A 482 35.65 24.52 -1.05
C SER A 482 36.62 24.83 -2.20
N ALA A 483 36.08 24.86 -3.40
CA ALA A 483 36.79 25.36 -4.59
C ALA A 483 36.56 26.86 -4.84
N VAL A 484 35.76 27.49 -3.97
CA VAL A 484 35.46 28.92 -3.96
C VAL A 484 36.01 29.51 -2.68
N GLU A 485 36.51 30.74 -2.75
CA GLU A 485 36.95 31.51 -1.58
C GLU A 485 35.72 31.81 -0.71
N PRO A 486 35.68 31.39 0.58
CA PRO A 486 34.56 31.67 1.45
C PRO A 486 34.46 33.15 1.79
N ALA A 487 33.26 33.72 1.75
CA ALA A 487 33.00 35.09 2.14
C ALA A 487 32.66 35.23 3.64
N GLY A 488 32.16 34.18 4.26
CA GLY A 488 31.76 34.13 5.68
C GLY A 488 32.73 33.37 6.58
N ASP A 489 32.55 33.54 7.89
CA ASP A 489 33.37 32.90 8.91
C ASP A 489 33.20 31.39 8.93
N ILE A 490 34.26 30.65 9.25
CA ILE A 490 34.22 29.18 9.45
C ILE A 490 34.52 28.89 10.93
N ASP A 491 33.58 28.28 11.62
CA ASP A 491 33.72 27.83 13.03
C ASP A 491 33.47 26.31 13.15
N VAL A 492 34.53 25.57 13.44
CA VAL A 492 34.43 24.10 13.62
C VAL A 492 34.88 23.73 15.01
N GLN A 493 33.97 23.11 15.76
CA GLN A 493 34.21 22.57 17.09
C GLN A 493 34.01 21.08 17.09
N ASN A 494 35.10 20.33 17.38
CA ASN A 494 35.08 18.87 17.43
C ASN A 494 35.90 18.39 18.65
N ASN A 495 35.40 17.44 19.40
CA ASN A 495 36.15 16.96 20.55
C ASN A 495 37.15 15.83 20.20
N HIS A 496 36.73 14.81 19.44
CA HIS A 496 37.51 13.59 19.24
C HIS A 496 37.81 13.25 17.76
N GLY A 497 37.34 14.03 16.82
CA GLY A 497 37.56 13.78 15.38
C GLY A 497 38.62 14.69 14.77
N GLN A 498 39.10 14.29 13.63
CA GLN A 498 40.01 15.09 12.79
C GLN A 498 39.21 16.21 12.10
N ILE A 499 39.84 17.38 11.98
CA ILE A 499 39.30 18.45 11.15
C ILE A 499 40.19 18.59 9.92
N LYS A 500 39.59 18.48 8.73
CA LYS A 500 40.26 18.71 7.45
C LYS A 500 39.59 19.88 6.75
N LEU A 501 40.35 20.92 6.49
CA LEU A 501 39.93 22.11 5.73
C LEU A 501 40.74 22.21 4.46
N VAL A 502 40.07 22.27 3.31
CA VAL A 502 40.71 22.49 1.99
C VAL A 502 40.08 23.71 1.36
N LEU A 503 40.88 24.73 1.11
CA LEU A 503 40.46 25.99 0.46
C LEU A 503 41.35 26.30 -0.74
N PRO A 504 40.92 27.14 -1.70
CA PRO A 504 41.76 27.61 -2.79
C PRO A 504 43.04 28.24 -2.26
N SER A 505 44.15 28.04 -2.95
CA SER A 505 45.46 28.64 -2.60
C SER A 505 45.43 30.17 -2.59
N SER A 506 44.48 30.80 -3.30
CA SER A 506 44.24 32.25 -3.35
C SER A 506 43.45 32.79 -2.16
N SER A 507 42.86 31.93 -1.32
CA SER A 507 41.97 32.35 -0.24
C SER A 507 42.69 33.21 0.79
N ARG A 508 42.01 34.26 1.24
CA ARG A 508 42.46 35.18 2.28
C ARG A 508 41.61 34.94 3.54
N PHE A 509 42.25 34.79 4.69
CA PHE A 509 41.55 34.51 5.94
C PHE A 509 42.42 34.76 7.16
N HIS A 510 41.78 34.94 8.33
CA HIS A 510 42.41 34.92 9.64
C HIS A 510 42.16 33.58 10.29
N LEU A 511 43.22 32.84 10.60
CA LEU A 511 43.14 31.48 11.19
C LEU A 511 43.39 31.53 12.70
N ASP A 512 42.50 30.90 13.46
CA ASP A 512 42.64 30.58 14.89
C ASP A 512 42.36 29.05 15.05
N ALA A 513 43.43 28.26 15.07
CA ALA A 513 43.33 26.81 15.16
C ALA A 513 43.98 26.31 16.45
N GLU A 514 43.27 25.41 17.15
CA GLU A 514 43.70 24.82 18.42
C GLU A 514 43.43 23.33 18.47
N SER A 515 44.44 22.53 18.84
CA SER A 515 44.32 21.09 19.07
C SER A 515 45.01 20.68 20.37
N MET A 516 44.28 20.32 21.41
CA MET A 516 44.89 20.05 22.72
C MET A 516 45.87 18.85 22.73
N ASN A 517 45.54 17.76 22.01
CA ASN A 517 46.36 16.53 22.00
C ASN A 517 46.70 16.05 20.57
N GLY A 518 46.59 16.91 19.56
CA GLY A 518 46.90 16.60 18.19
C GLY A 518 47.99 17.53 17.61
N GLN A 519 48.04 17.59 16.31
CA GLN A 519 48.95 18.48 15.56
C GLN A 519 48.16 19.28 14.53
N ILE A 520 48.58 20.52 14.34
CA ILE A 520 48.07 21.37 13.27
C ILE A 520 49.05 21.29 12.12
N GLN A 521 48.58 20.88 10.94
CA GLN A 521 49.41 20.62 9.77
C GLN A 521 48.92 21.50 8.60
N PRO A 522 49.46 22.72 8.48
CA PRO A 522 49.22 23.58 7.31
C PRO A 522 50.02 23.09 6.11
N SER A 523 49.45 23.07 4.91
CA SER A 523 50.10 22.67 3.68
C SER A 523 49.62 23.50 2.49
N GLY A 524 50.56 24.07 1.74
CA GLY A 524 50.28 24.81 0.51
C GLY A 524 49.94 26.31 0.68
N PHE A 525 49.89 26.83 1.90
CA PHE A 525 49.73 28.27 2.19
C PHE A 525 51.05 28.86 2.67
N SER A 526 51.54 29.86 1.98
CA SER A 526 52.90 30.43 2.20
C SER A 526 53.05 31.23 3.49
N GLN A 527 51.98 31.78 4.03
CA GLN A 527 51.98 32.59 5.23
C GLN A 527 51.63 31.84 6.50
N LEU A 528 51.17 30.58 6.40
CA LEU A 528 50.84 29.73 7.54
C LEU A 528 52.09 29.00 8.01
N THR A 529 52.79 29.59 8.99
CA THR A 529 53.97 28.95 9.61
C THR A 529 53.65 28.61 11.04
N GLN A 530 53.69 27.32 11.37
CA GLN A 530 53.42 26.84 12.73
C GLN A 530 54.52 27.26 13.68
N ARG A 531 54.19 27.98 14.75
CA ARG A 531 55.13 28.38 15.83
C ARG A 531 55.01 27.50 17.07
N VAL A 532 53.84 26.95 17.36
CA VAL A 532 53.56 26.07 18.51
C VAL A 532 52.82 24.84 17.99
N ARG A 533 53.07 23.67 18.59
CA ARG A 533 52.60 22.39 18.04
C ARG A 533 51.07 22.25 18.00
N ASP A 534 50.40 22.84 18.96
CA ASP A 534 48.98 22.67 19.30
C ASP A 534 48.12 23.95 19.04
N ILE A 535 48.74 25.08 18.80
CA ILE A 535 48.07 26.35 18.54
C ILE A 535 48.68 27.00 17.30
N LEU A 536 47.84 27.46 16.37
CA LEU A 536 48.25 28.21 15.20
C LEU A 536 47.32 29.43 14.99
N VAL A 537 47.82 30.61 15.29
CA VAL A 537 47.14 31.86 14.95
C VAL A 537 47.96 32.55 13.87
N ALA A 538 47.37 32.74 12.70
CA ALA A 538 48.03 33.26 11.54
C ALA A 538 47.02 33.97 10.62
N ALA A 539 47.52 34.79 9.69
CA ALA A 539 46.72 35.40 8.64
C ALA A 539 47.26 35.03 7.27
N GLN A 540 46.39 34.71 6.34
CA GLN A 540 46.69 34.54 4.92
C GLN A 540 46.07 35.71 4.15
N GLY A 541 46.87 36.75 3.85
CA GLY A 541 46.40 38.00 3.29
C GLY A 541 46.09 39.08 4.35
N ALA A 542 45.68 40.28 3.90
CA ALA A 542 45.42 41.43 4.77
C ALA A 542 43.96 41.42 5.32
N ASP A 543 43.03 40.99 4.49
CA ASP A 543 41.58 40.97 4.79
C ASP A 543 41.02 39.59 4.49
N GLY A 544 39.93 39.19 5.19
CA GLY A 544 39.25 37.91 4.97
C GLY A 544 38.45 37.44 6.18
N PRO A 545 37.64 36.41 6.02
CA PRO A 545 36.84 35.84 7.12
C PRO A 545 37.71 35.18 8.19
N THR A 546 37.13 35.03 9.36
CA THR A 546 37.78 34.33 10.48
C THR A 546 37.51 32.85 10.40
N ILE A 547 38.55 32.04 10.46
CA ILE A 547 38.49 30.58 10.51
C ILE A 547 38.91 30.11 11.89
N ARG A 548 37.96 29.57 12.66
CA ARG A 548 38.17 28.97 13.98
C ARG A 548 38.05 27.47 13.90
N LEU A 549 39.12 26.73 14.23
CA LEU A 549 39.14 25.27 14.19
C LEU A 549 39.60 24.73 15.55
N ARG A 550 38.76 24.01 16.23
CA ARG A 550 39.06 23.49 17.57
C ARG A 550 38.78 21.98 17.67
N THR A 551 39.79 21.24 18.12
CA THR A 551 39.65 19.81 18.45
C THR A 551 40.45 19.48 19.71
N SER A 552 40.02 18.45 20.45
CA SER A 552 40.73 18.08 21.69
C SER A 552 41.72 16.93 21.52
N TYR A 553 41.52 16.00 20.59
CA TYR A 553 42.29 14.75 20.53
C TYR A 553 42.88 14.38 19.19
N LYS A 554 42.59 15.06 18.11
CA LYS A 554 43.03 14.69 16.75
C LYS A 554 43.68 15.87 16.02
N ASN A 555 44.21 15.59 14.85
CA ASN A 555 44.90 16.57 14.03
C ASN A 555 43.94 17.54 13.31
N ILE A 556 44.44 18.75 13.06
CA ILE A 556 43.82 19.72 12.16
C ILE A 556 44.69 19.78 10.90
N LEU A 557 44.10 19.42 9.76
CA LEU A 557 44.76 19.48 8.46
C LEU A 557 44.22 20.67 7.68
N ILE A 558 45.09 21.57 7.28
CA ILE A 558 44.72 22.76 6.47
C ILE A 558 45.50 22.68 5.16
N GLN A 559 44.79 22.54 4.05
CA GLN A 559 45.40 22.25 2.75
C GLN A 559 44.97 23.29 1.70
N ALA A 560 45.91 23.76 0.89
CA ALA A 560 45.60 24.52 -0.32
C ALA A 560 45.12 23.56 -1.42
N GLY A 561 43.93 23.80 -1.91
CA GLY A 561 43.33 23.10 -3.04
C GLY A 561 43.40 23.90 -4.35
N PRO A 562 43.01 23.30 -5.47
CA PRO A 562 42.89 24.05 -6.73
C PRO A 562 41.71 25.01 -6.67
N ALA A 563 41.92 26.24 -7.19
CA ALA A 563 40.82 27.18 -7.40
C ALA A 563 39.92 26.69 -8.57
N ARG A 564 38.62 26.87 -8.46
CA ARG A 564 37.69 26.61 -9.56
C ARG A 564 38.00 27.54 -10.72
N GLN A 565 38.59 27.03 -11.80
CA GLN A 565 38.71 27.83 -13.01
C GLN A 565 37.31 28.15 -13.53
N ASN A 566 36.99 29.44 -13.69
CA ASN A 566 35.73 29.92 -14.25
C ASN A 566 35.45 29.22 -15.60
N GLN A 567 34.55 28.27 -15.65
CA GLN A 567 33.98 27.70 -16.89
C GLN A 567 33.05 28.70 -17.62
N ALA A 568 33.10 29.98 -17.30
CA ALA A 568 32.29 31.03 -17.92
C ALA A 568 32.76 31.44 -19.35
N LYS A 569 33.67 30.70 -19.98
CA LYS A 569 34.16 31.02 -21.35
C LYS A 569 33.81 29.99 -22.45
N ALA A 570 32.98 29.00 -22.17
CA ALA A 570 32.67 27.94 -23.16
C ALA A 570 31.22 27.97 -23.71
N LEU A 571 30.48 29.06 -23.51
CA LEU A 571 29.11 29.19 -24.05
C LEU A 571 28.95 30.44 -24.96
N VAL A 572 30.04 30.94 -25.51
CA VAL A 572 29.98 31.91 -26.63
C VAL A 572 30.98 31.44 -27.68
N ASN A 573 30.55 30.51 -28.49
CA ASN A 573 30.94 30.35 -29.92
C ASN A 573 29.92 29.45 -30.59
#